data_cf4b0c87cb36d5de3221c64182fe4276
#
_entry.id   cf4b0c87cb36d5de3221c64182fe4276
#
_cell.length_a   1.000
_cell.length_b   1.000
_cell.length_c   1.000
_cell.angle_alpha   90.00
_cell.angle_beta   90.00
_cell.angle_gamma   90.00
#
_symmetry.space_group_name_H-M   'P 1'
#
loop_
_entity.id
_entity.type
_entity.pdbx_description
1 polymer ?
#
loop_
_entity_poly.entity_id
_entity_poly.type
_entity_poly.pdbx_seq_one_letter_code
_entity_poly.pdbx_strand_id
1 'polypeptide(L)'
;TYANEQRMDNAEKRLYRKLEQEKKKKDKVLYMHRWMKYAAIIVVALLMGGGAGYWFYNQTEHQMLVAVANEGIVKEVVLPDGTKVWLNNAATLKYPREFSEKERNVCLDGEAYFEVTKNRHKPFTVESDAMRVRVLGTTFNFKCDKRCRIAEATLIEGEIEVKGNKDEGQIVLAPGQRAELNRNSGRLTVKQVDAKLDAVWRDNLIPFNKAN
;
A
#
# COMPACT_ATOMS: atom_id res chain seq x y z
N THR A 1 17.23 50.30 -77.41
CA THR A 1 17.54 50.76 -76.04
C THR A 1 16.41 50.42 -75.08
N TYR A 2 15.11 50.46 -75.42
CA TYR A 2 13.95 50.30 -74.55
C TYR A 2 13.76 48.82 -74.02
N ALA A 3 14.09 47.80 -74.82
CA ALA A 3 13.97 46.41 -74.45
C ALA A 3 15.00 45.96 -73.39
N ASN A 4 16.14 46.61 -73.25
CA ASN A 4 17.17 46.33 -72.30
C ASN A 4 16.84 46.93 -70.89
N GLU A 5 16.21 48.13 -70.86
CA GLU A 5 15.74 48.73 -69.59
C GLU A 5 14.61 47.90 -68.95
N GLN A 6 13.65 47.41 -69.74
CA GLN A 6 12.60 46.53 -69.20
C GLN A 6 13.13 45.21 -68.69
N ARG A 7 14.18 44.64 -69.28
CA ARG A 7 14.83 43.41 -68.79
C ARG A 7 15.57 43.67 -67.49
N MET A 8 16.22 44.78 -67.36
CA MET A 8 16.90 45.20 -66.11
C MET A 8 15.90 45.43 -64.99
N ASP A 9 14.80 46.17 -65.20
CA ASP A 9 13.76 46.41 -64.19
C ASP A 9 13.08 45.09 -63.73
N ASN A 10 12.84 44.15 -64.65
CA ASN A 10 12.30 42.84 -64.32
C ASN A 10 13.29 41.95 -63.55
N ALA A 11 14.59 42.06 -63.83
CA ALA A 11 15.63 41.34 -63.12
C ALA A 11 15.77 41.86 -61.66
N GLU A 12 15.75 43.16 -61.49
CA GLU A 12 15.81 43.85 -60.23
C GLU A 12 14.61 43.53 -59.34
N LYS A 13 13.39 43.57 -59.87
CA LYS A 13 12.17 43.16 -59.20
C LYS A 13 12.17 41.65 -58.79
N ARG A 14 12.76 40.80 -59.58
CA ARG A 14 12.94 39.37 -59.21
C ARG A 14 13.94 39.19 -58.06
N LEU A 15 15.01 39.96 -58.05
CA LEU A 15 16.01 39.94 -57.01
C LEU A 15 15.42 40.45 -55.69
N TYR A 16 14.71 41.56 -55.65
CA TYR A 16 14.01 42.07 -54.50
C TYR A 16 13.00 41.06 -53.93
N ARG A 17 12.20 40.44 -54.74
CA ARG A 17 11.26 39.40 -54.32
C ARG A 17 11.96 38.20 -53.67
N LYS A 18 13.10 37.74 -54.22
CA LYS A 18 13.89 36.67 -53.64
C LYS A 18 14.47 37.07 -52.30
N LEU A 19 15.01 38.25 -52.13
CA LEU A 19 15.55 38.76 -50.88
C LEU A 19 14.45 38.93 -49.81
N GLU A 20 13.28 39.40 -50.21
CA GLU A 20 12.13 39.45 -49.27
C GLU A 20 11.65 38.08 -48.83
N GLN A 21 11.64 37.10 -49.74
CA GLN A 21 11.26 35.72 -49.41
C GLN A 21 12.29 35.07 -48.46
N GLU A 22 13.58 35.33 -48.66
CA GLU A 22 14.62 34.83 -47.78
C GLU A 22 14.57 35.49 -46.41
N LYS A 23 14.32 36.80 -46.32
CA LYS A 23 14.07 37.52 -45.04
C LYS A 23 12.87 36.89 -44.30
N LYS A 24 11.73 36.74 -44.96
CA LYS A 24 10.53 36.14 -44.36
C LYS A 24 10.75 34.71 -43.89
N LYS A 25 11.59 33.92 -44.60
CA LYS A 25 11.98 32.58 -44.15
C LYS A 25 12.85 32.62 -42.87
N LYS A 26 13.85 33.52 -42.83
CA LYS A 26 14.73 33.66 -41.66
C LYS A 26 13.95 34.14 -40.43
N ASP A 27 13.04 35.08 -40.60
CA ASP A 27 12.20 35.57 -39.49
C ASP A 27 11.25 34.51 -38.95
N LYS A 28 10.65 33.66 -39.81
CA LYS A 28 9.83 32.53 -39.40
C LYS A 28 10.63 31.49 -38.60
N VAL A 29 11.86 31.17 -39.02
CA VAL A 29 12.72 30.22 -38.32
C VAL A 29 13.15 30.75 -36.96
N LEU A 30 13.50 32.02 -36.88
CA LEU A 30 13.85 32.68 -35.61
C LEU A 30 12.65 32.71 -34.64
N TYR A 31 11.45 32.99 -35.13
CA TYR A 31 10.23 33.02 -34.34
C TYR A 31 9.88 31.64 -33.84
N MET A 32 9.97 30.62 -34.69
CA MET A 32 9.73 29.21 -34.34
C MET A 32 10.72 28.71 -33.27
N HIS A 33 12.00 29.10 -33.35
CA HIS A 33 13.02 28.73 -32.38
C HIS A 33 12.77 29.34 -30.98
N ARG A 34 12.26 30.58 -30.96
CA ARG A 34 11.85 31.23 -29.70
C ARG A 34 10.65 30.54 -29.07
N TRP A 35 9.65 30.17 -29.85
CA TRP A 35 8.47 29.43 -29.36
C TRP A 35 8.82 28.04 -28.85
N MET A 36 9.73 27.33 -29.53
CA MET A 36 10.21 26.03 -29.06
C MET A 36 10.88 26.08 -27.68
N LYS A 37 11.63 27.16 -27.38
CA LYS A 37 12.23 27.34 -26.06
C LYS A 37 11.18 27.52 -24.96
N TYR A 38 10.12 28.27 -25.21
CA TYR A 38 9.02 28.45 -24.25
C TYR A 38 8.19 27.17 -24.09
N ALA A 39 7.95 26.45 -25.18
CA ALA A 39 7.27 25.15 -25.15
C ALA A 39 8.03 24.14 -24.29
N ALA A 40 9.35 24.06 -24.43
CA ALA A 40 10.18 23.20 -23.59
C ALA A 40 10.09 23.54 -22.09
N ILE A 41 10.10 24.83 -21.75
CA ILE A 41 9.95 25.29 -20.35
C ILE A 41 8.58 24.88 -19.78
N ILE A 42 7.51 25.04 -20.55
CA ILE A 42 6.14 24.65 -20.14
C ILE A 42 6.06 23.14 -19.92
N VAL A 43 6.63 22.33 -20.81
CA VAL A 43 6.65 20.87 -20.66
C VAL A 43 7.40 20.45 -19.39
N VAL A 44 8.56 21.05 -19.13
CA VAL A 44 9.34 20.78 -17.92
C VAL A 44 8.55 21.19 -16.66
N ALA A 45 7.90 22.35 -16.68
CA ALA A 45 7.08 22.82 -15.56
C ALA A 45 5.88 21.88 -15.29
N LEU A 46 5.22 21.38 -16.35
CA LEU A 46 4.13 20.40 -16.23
C LEU A 46 4.61 19.04 -15.70
N LEU A 47 5.78 18.57 -16.14
CA LEU A 47 6.36 17.32 -15.63
C LEU A 47 6.80 17.46 -14.17
N MET A 48 7.41 18.56 -13.80
CA MET A 48 7.79 18.83 -12.41
C MET A 48 6.57 19.04 -11.49
N GLY A 49 5.59 19.83 -11.94
CA GLY A 49 4.36 20.07 -11.19
C GLY A 49 3.49 18.82 -11.07
N GLY A 50 3.34 18.06 -12.17
CA GLY A 50 2.63 16.79 -12.17
C GLY A 50 3.33 15.70 -11.35
N GLY A 51 4.66 15.62 -11.46
CA GLY A 51 5.47 14.68 -10.65
C GLY A 51 5.45 15.01 -9.17
N ALA A 52 5.58 16.26 -8.81
CA ALA A 52 5.46 16.72 -7.41
C ALA A 52 4.05 16.51 -6.87
N GLY A 53 3.02 16.82 -7.65
CA GLY A 53 1.63 16.60 -7.28
C GLY A 53 1.31 15.12 -7.07
N TYR A 54 1.79 14.25 -7.96
CA TYR A 54 1.67 12.79 -7.83
C TYR A 54 2.41 12.26 -6.59
N TRP A 55 3.63 12.76 -6.34
CA TRP A 55 4.42 12.39 -5.16
C TRP A 55 3.73 12.83 -3.86
N PHE A 56 3.19 14.06 -3.82
CA PHE A 56 2.45 14.60 -2.68
C PHE A 56 1.14 13.82 -2.45
N TYR A 57 0.39 13.50 -3.51
CA TYR A 57 -0.82 12.69 -3.45
C TYR A 57 -0.53 11.29 -2.87
N ASN A 58 0.54 10.65 -3.33
CA ASN A 58 0.94 9.32 -2.87
C ASN A 58 1.45 9.30 -1.41
N GLN A 59 1.95 10.43 -0.90
CA GLN A 59 2.46 10.56 0.48
C GLN A 59 1.34 10.82 1.50
N THR A 60 0.18 11.32 1.06
CA THR A 60 -0.92 11.69 1.96
C THR A 60 -1.73 10.45 2.43
N GLU A 61 -1.62 9.32 1.75
CA GLU A 61 -2.36 8.09 2.06
C GLU A 61 -1.84 7.31 3.29
N HIS A 62 -0.78 7.74 3.98
CA HIS A 62 -0.10 6.89 4.97
C HIS A 62 -0.07 7.45 6.40
N GLN A 63 -1.11 8.17 6.82
CA GLN A 63 -1.24 8.48 8.25
C GLN A 63 -1.61 7.19 9.00
N MET A 64 -0.60 6.54 9.59
CA MET A 64 -0.78 5.38 10.46
C MET A 64 -1.29 5.82 11.83
N LEU A 65 -2.43 5.26 12.22
CA LEU A 65 -2.96 5.36 13.56
C LEU A 65 -2.37 4.24 14.43
N VAL A 66 -2.21 4.51 15.71
CA VAL A 66 -1.69 3.54 16.67
C VAL A 66 -2.71 3.35 17.78
N ALA A 67 -3.23 2.13 17.94
CA ALA A 67 -4.04 1.74 19.08
C ALA A 67 -3.19 0.88 20.02
N VAL A 68 -3.19 1.23 21.30
CA VAL A 68 -2.50 0.49 22.34
C VAL A 68 -3.52 0.08 23.40
N ALA A 69 -3.50 -1.19 23.80
CA ALA A 69 -4.23 -1.67 24.96
C ALA A 69 -3.39 -1.42 26.23
N ASN A 70 -4.01 -0.88 27.27
CA ASN A 70 -3.35 -0.73 28.57
C ASN A 70 -3.19 -2.09 29.25
N GLU A 71 -2.27 -2.17 30.21
CA GLU A 71 -2.09 -3.40 30.99
C GLU A 71 -3.39 -3.81 31.71
N GLY A 72 -3.76 -5.07 31.57
CA GLY A 72 -4.94 -5.67 32.18
C GLY A 72 -6.28 -5.30 31.54
N ILE A 73 -6.30 -4.56 30.44
CA ILE A 73 -7.54 -4.11 29.78
C ILE A 73 -7.58 -4.59 28.34
N VAL A 74 -8.69 -5.25 27.97
CA VAL A 74 -9.00 -5.55 26.57
C VAL A 74 -9.56 -4.29 25.91
N LYS A 75 -8.99 -3.90 24.78
CA LYS A 75 -9.40 -2.70 24.03
C LYS A 75 -10.02 -3.10 22.70
N GLU A 76 -11.28 -2.73 22.49
CA GLU A 76 -11.94 -2.85 21.21
C GLU A 76 -11.57 -1.67 20.29
N VAL A 77 -11.27 -1.97 19.02
CA VAL A 77 -10.96 -1.00 17.96
C VAL A 77 -11.76 -1.38 16.72
N VAL A 78 -12.50 -0.42 16.16
CA VAL A 78 -13.17 -0.60 14.89
C VAL A 78 -12.34 0.08 13.80
N LEU A 79 -11.94 -0.70 12.79
CA LEU A 79 -11.11 -0.23 11.69
C LEU A 79 -11.97 0.47 10.61
N PRO A 80 -11.35 1.22 9.66
CA PRO A 80 -12.08 1.98 8.63
C PRO A 80 -12.97 1.13 7.71
N ASP A 81 -12.70 -0.18 7.57
CA ASP A 81 -13.49 -1.13 6.79
C ASP A 81 -14.61 -1.81 7.58
N GLY A 82 -14.80 -1.43 8.86
CA GLY A 82 -15.75 -2.05 9.78
C GLY A 82 -15.24 -3.34 10.45
N THR A 83 -13.99 -3.75 10.20
CA THR A 83 -13.34 -4.85 10.92
C THR A 83 -13.24 -4.51 12.41
N LYS A 84 -13.64 -5.44 13.27
CA LYS A 84 -13.51 -5.30 14.73
C LYS A 84 -12.26 -6.04 15.20
N VAL A 85 -11.50 -5.38 16.06
CA VAL A 85 -10.28 -5.92 16.65
C VAL A 85 -10.31 -5.72 18.15
N TRP A 86 -10.12 -6.79 18.90
CA TRP A 86 -9.90 -6.73 20.35
C TRP A 86 -8.41 -6.93 20.60
N LEU A 87 -7.79 -5.96 21.22
CA LEU A 87 -6.39 -5.99 21.62
C LEU A 87 -6.28 -6.53 23.04
N ASN A 88 -5.48 -7.57 23.23
CA ASN A 88 -5.16 -8.10 24.54
C ASN A 88 -4.13 -7.19 25.24
N ASN A 89 -3.89 -7.48 26.51
CA ASN A 89 -2.95 -6.78 27.38
C ASN A 89 -1.66 -6.33 26.68
N ALA A 90 -1.36 -5.04 26.76
CA ALA A 90 -0.17 -4.40 26.19
C ALA A 90 0.03 -4.57 24.66
N ALA A 91 -0.99 -5.08 23.92
CA ALA A 91 -0.89 -5.19 22.48
C ALA A 91 -0.94 -3.83 21.78
N THR A 92 -0.22 -3.72 20.69
CA THR A 92 -0.16 -2.52 19.86
C THR A 92 -0.56 -2.87 18.42
N LEU A 93 -1.58 -2.16 17.91
CA LEU A 93 -2.05 -2.26 16.53
C LEU A 93 -1.76 -0.94 15.80
N LYS A 94 -1.06 -1.05 14.65
CA LYS A 94 -0.86 0.07 13.73
C LYS A 94 -1.69 -0.18 12.48
N TYR A 95 -2.49 0.79 12.09
CA TYR A 95 -3.36 0.70 10.92
C TYR A 95 -3.50 2.06 10.24
N PRO A 96 -3.73 2.13 8.92
CA PRO A 96 -3.89 3.40 8.22
C PRO A 96 -5.25 4.03 8.54
N ARG A 97 -5.35 5.34 8.44
CA ARG A 97 -6.61 6.08 8.57
C ARG A 97 -7.64 5.65 7.53
N GLU A 98 -7.16 5.28 6.34
CA GLU A 98 -7.94 4.72 5.24
C GLU A 98 -7.13 3.61 4.59
N PHE A 99 -7.77 2.50 4.25
CA PHE A 99 -7.11 1.41 3.53
C PHE A 99 -6.97 1.74 2.04
N SER A 100 -5.85 1.31 1.44
CA SER A 100 -5.64 1.44 -0.01
C SER A 100 -6.75 0.75 -0.80
N GLU A 101 -6.89 1.04 -2.10
CA GLU A 101 -7.91 0.39 -2.93
C GLU A 101 -7.68 -1.12 -3.12
N LYS A 102 -6.44 -1.58 -3.01
CA LYS A 102 -6.03 -2.95 -3.35
C LYS A 102 -5.98 -3.88 -2.14
N GLU A 103 -5.68 -3.38 -0.96
CA GLU A 103 -5.39 -4.21 0.22
C GLU A 103 -5.67 -3.46 1.53
N ARG A 104 -5.83 -4.23 2.60
CA ARG A 104 -6.09 -3.76 3.96
C ARG A 104 -4.99 -4.28 4.87
N ASN A 105 -3.92 -3.48 5.03
CA ASN A 105 -2.75 -3.90 5.80
C ASN A 105 -2.73 -3.25 7.18
N VAL A 106 -2.47 -4.05 8.20
CA VAL A 106 -2.26 -3.63 9.58
C VAL A 106 -1.03 -4.33 10.17
N CYS A 107 -0.40 -3.71 11.18
CA CYS A 107 0.73 -4.31 11.89
C CYS A 107 0.36 -4.55 13.35
N LEU A 108 0.64 -5.76 13.87
CA LEU A 108 0.38 -6.16 15.24
C LEU A 108 1.68 -6.50 15.97
N ASP A 109 1.79 -6.02 17.22
CA ASP A 109 2.74 -6.48 18.22
C ASP A 109 1.95 -6.83 19.49
N GLY A 110 1.97 -8.07 19.93
CA GLY A 110 1.16 -8.58 21.01
C GLY A 110 0.13 -9.62 20.58
N GLU A 111 -1.04 -9.64 21.21
CA GLU A 111 -2.13 -10.56 20.90
C GLU A 111 -3.41 -9.78 20.59
N ALA A 112 -4.11 -10.19 19.52
CA ALA A 112 -5.38 -9.61 19.13
C ALA A 112 -6.32 -10.65 18.51
N TYR A 113 -7.61 -10.44 18.75
CA TYR A 113 -8.70 -11.16 18.13
C TYR A 113 -9.32 -10.28 17.02
N PHE A 114 -9.55 -10.88 15.86
CA PHE A 114 -10.03 -10.18 14.68
C PHE A 114 -11.36 -10.78 14.20
N GLU A 115 -12.33 -9.93 13.97
CA GLU A 115 -13.54 -10.21 13.18
C GLU A 115 -13.47 -9.37 11.90
N VAL A 116 -12.89 -9.95 10.85
CA VAL A 116 -12.59 -9.21 9.63
C VAL A 116 -13.81 -9.14 8.73
N THR A 117 -14.17 -7.92 8.32
CA THR A 117 -15.23 -7.67 7.34
C THR A 117 -14.95 -8.37 6.02
N LYS A 118 -15.93 -9.13 5.53
CA LYS A 118 -15.80 -9.95 4.32
C LYS A 118 -15.66 -9.09 3.06
N ASN A 119 -14.53 -9.26 2.37
CA ASN A 119 -14.28 -8.63 1.08
C ASN A 119 -13.30 -9.48 0.27
N ARG A 120 -13.82 -10.20 -0.75
CA ARG A 120 -13.04 -11.11 -1.60
C ARG A 120 -12.09 -10.40 -2.57
N HIS A 121 -12.36 -9.13 -2.88
CA HIS A 121 -11.55 -8.36 -3.84
C HIS A 121 -10.44 -7.55 -3.16
N LYS A 122 -10.49 -7.38 -1.85
CA LYS A 122 -9.55 -6.57 -1.09
C LYS A 122 -9.08 -7.34 0.16
N PRO A 123 -7.98 -8.11 0.03
CA PRO A 123 -7.46 -8.92 1.13
C PRO A 123 -7.13 -8.06 2.36
N PHE A 124 -7.29 -8.66 3.54
CA PHE A 124 -6.87 -8.10 4.82
C PHE A 124 -5.61 -8.84 5.29
N THR A 125 -4.56 -8.10 5.59
CA THR A 125 -3.27 -8.66 5.99
C THR A 125 -2.85 -8.11 7.34
N VAL A 126 -2.56 -9.00 8.29
CA VAL A 126 -1.92 -8.66 9.56
C VAL A 126 -0.45 -9.03 9.47
N GLU A 127 0.41 -8.04 9.59
CA GLU A 127 1.85 -8.21 9.62
C GLU A 127 2.37 -8.16 11.05
N SER A 128 3.33 -9.01 11.36
CA SER A 128 4.10 -8.98 12.59
C SER A 128 5.59 -9.14 12.27
N ASP A 129 6.42 -9.09 13.29
CA ASP A 129 7.87 -9.33 13.13
C ASP A 129 8.22 -10.79 12.78
N ALA A 130 7.33 -11.76 13.08
CA ALA A 130 7.57 -13.17 12.86
C ALA A 130 6.86 -13.74 11.64
N MET A 131 5.58 -13.41 11.46
CA MET A 131 4.76 -13.95 10.39
C MET A 131 3.70 -12.96 9.90
N ARG A 132 3.16 -13.29 8.72
CA ARG A 132 2.08 -12.58 8.06
C ARG A 132 0.87 -13.48 7.96
N VAL A 133 -0.30 -12.93 8.25
CA VAL A 133 -1.60 -13.58 8.15
C VAL A 133 -2.44 -12.85 7.12
N ARG A 134 -2.97 -13.55 6.12
CA ARG A 134 -3.80 -12.99 5.06
C ARG A 134 -5.16 -13.66 5.02
N VAL A 135 -6.23 -12.84 4.93
CA VAL A 135 -7.62 -13.30 4.98
C VAL A 135 -8.52 -12.49 4.05
N LEU A 136 -9.72 -13.01 3.74
CA LEU A 136 -10.73 -12.33 2.92
C LEU A 136 -12.02 -11.96 3.68
N GLY A 137 -12.12 -12.39 4.95
CA GLY A 137 -13.29 -12.19 5.80
C GLY A 137 -13.41 -13.37 6.77
N THR A 138 -12.75 -13.29 7.89
CA THR A 138 -12.37 -14.40 8.73
C THR A 138 -12.35 -13.98 10.18
N THR A 139 -12.71 -14.88 11.07
CA THR A 139 -12.58 -14.71 12.52
C THR A 139 -11.41 -15.53 13.04
N PHE A 140 -10.43 -14.88 13.68
CA PHE A 140 -9.21 -15.52 14.14
C PHE A 140 -8.56 -14.79 15.32
N ASN A 141 -7.76 -15.54 16.09
CA ASN A 141 -6.86 -15.00 17.11
C ASN A 141 -5.43 -15.00 16.59
N PHE A 142 -4.69 -13.90 16.79
CA PHE A 142 -3.30 -13.79 16.38
C PHE A 142 -2.45 -13.30 17.55
N LYS A 143 -1.48 -14.11 17.95
CA LYS A 143 -0.56 -13.85 19.05
C LYS A 143 0.87 -13.79 18.54
N CYS A 144 1.48 -12.61 18.59
CA CYS A 144 2.79 -12.36 18.06
C CYS A 144 3.56 -11.35 18.92
N ASP A 145 3.66 -11.64 20.21
CA ASP A 145 4.49 -10.86 21.14
C ASP A 145 5.98 -11.17 20.86
N LYS A 146 6.78 -10.13 20.65
CA LYS A 146 8.23 -10.23 20.41
C LYS A 146 8.99 -10.91 21.54
N ARG A 147 8.46 -10.87 22.77
CA ARG A 147 9.03 -11.52 23.95
C ARG A 147 8.76 -13.02 23.97
N CYS A 148 7.76 -13.49 23.22
CA CYS A 148 7.40 -14.90 23.16
C CYS A 148 8.23 -15.65 22.12
N ARG A 149 8.63 -16.87 22.46
CA ARG A 149 9.38 -17.77 21.56
C ARG A 149 8.57 -18.27 20.37
N ILE A 150 7.26 -18.34 20.53
CA ILE A 150 6.32 -18.86 19.55
C ILE A 150 5.33 -17.75 19.17
N ALA A 151 5.09 -17.59 17.87
CA ALA A 151 4.01 -16.79 17.33
C ALA A 151 2.91 -17.74 16.85
N GLU A 152 1.64 -17.41 17.10
CA GLU A 152 0.50 -18.28 16.90
C GLU A 152 -0.62 -17.58 16.14
N ALA A 153 -1.21 -18.25 15.16
CA ALA A 153 -2.43 -17.81 14.48
C ALA A 153 -3.46 -18.95 14.55
N THR A 154 -4.59 -18.71 15.21
CA THR A 154 -5.66 -19.68 15.41
C THR A 154 -6.90 -19.28 14.63
N LEU A 155 -7.39 -20.16 13.76
CA LEU A 155 -8.58 -19.93 12.95
C LEU A 155 -9.85 -20.40 13.67
N ILE A 156 -10.82 -19.49 13.83
CA ILE A 156 -12.15 -19.78 14.40
C ILE A 156 -13.15 -20.01 13.27
N GLU A 157 -13.25 -19.09 12.31
CA GLU A 157 -14.19 -19.18 11.19
C GLU A 157 -13.57 -18.61 9.90
N GLY A 158 -13.82 -19.26 8.76
CA GLY A 158 -13.35 -18.85 7.44
C GLY A 158 -12.10 -19.57 6.99
N GLU A 159 -11.15 -18.86 6.40
CA GLU A 159 -9.88 -19.38 5.88
C GLU A 159 -8.75 -18.39 6.13
N ILE A 160 -7.60 -18.89 6.53
CA ILE A 160 -6.39 -18.09 6.76
C ILE A 160 -5.23 -18.63 5.95
N GLU A 161 -4.52 -17.74 5.26
CA GLU A 161 -3.20 -17.99 4.72
C GLU A 161 -2.14 -17.44 5.69
N VAL A 162 -1.24 -18.30 6.16
CA VAL A 162 -0.14 -17.94 7.08
C VAL A 162 1.19 -18.13 6.39
N LYS A 163 2.08 -17.14 6.49
CA LYS A 163 3.45 -17.20 5.99
C LYS A 163 4.43 -16.69 7.03
N GLY A 164 5.50 -17.45 7.28
CA GLY A 164 6.63 -17.01 8.11
C GLY A 164 7.48 -15.98 7.37
N ASN A 165 8.00 -14.96 8.07
CA ASN A 165 8.81 -13.92 7.42
C ASN A 165 10.19 -14.40 6.95
N LYS A 166 10.69 -15.52 7.49
CA LYS A 166 11.99 -16.13 7.14
C LYS A 166 11.86 -17.39 6.29
N ASP A 167 10.63 -17.90 6.10
CA ASP A 167 10.34 -19.11 5.37
C ASP A 167 9.57 -18.78 4.11
N GLU A 168 9.88 -19.45 3.02
CA GLU A 168 9.14 -19.34 1.76
C GLU A 168 7.85 -20.16 1.78
N GLY A 169 7.66 -21.01 2.83
CA GLY A 169 6.48 -21.85 3.00
C GLY A 169 5.24 -21.03 3.39
N GLN A 170 4.12 -21.41 2.78
CA GLN A 170 2.80 -20.85 3.02
C GLN A 170 1.87 -21.98 3.44
N ILE A 171 1.07 -21.74 4.48
CA ILE A 171 0.12 -22.71 5.01
C ILE A 171 -1.27 -22.08 5.00
N VAL A 172 -2.27 -22.87 4.57
CA VAL A 172 -3.67 -22.50 4.67
C VAL A 172 -4.30 -23.29 5.82
N LEU A 173 -4.96 -22.58 6.75
CA LEU A 173 -5.64 -23.17 7.89
C LEU A 173 -7.12 -23.36 7.61
N ALA A 174 -7.67 -24.47 8.12
CA ALA A 174 -9.09 -24.72 8.28
C ALA A 174 -9.56 -24.35 9.70
N PRO A 175 -10.87 -24.12 9.95
CA PRO A 175 -11.39 -23.85 11.27
C PRO A 175 -10.98 -24.91 12.30
N GLY A 176 -10.62 -24.47 13.50
CA GLY A 176 -10.11 -25.34 14.57
C GLY A 176 -8.61 -25.64 14.45
N GLN A 177 -7.90 -25.03 13.49
CA GLN A 177 -6.45 -25.19 13.36
C GLN A 177 -5.70 -23.97 13.85
N ARG A 178 -4.49 -24.20 14.38
CA ARG A 178 -3.51 -23.20 14.79
C ARG A 178 -2.20 -23.41 14.06
N ALA A 179 -1.67 -22.35 13.48
CA ALA A 179 -0.30 -22.30 13.02
C ALA A 179 0.60 -21.77 14.15
N GLU A 180 1.69 -22.47 14.43
CA GLU A 180 2.71 -22.09 15.39
C GLU A 180 4.06 -21.91 14.69
N LEU A 181 4.62 -20.71 14.77
CA LEU A 181 5.96 -20.40 14.28
C LEU A 181 6.94 -20.31 15.43
N ASN A 182 7.94 -21.17 15.43
CA ASN A 182 9.05 -21.06 16.36
C ASN A 182 10.06 -20.04 15.82
N ARG A 183 10.21 -18.91 16.50
CA ARG A 183 11.06 -17.78 16.07
C ARG A 183 12.54 -18.13 15.95
N ASN A 184 13.04 -19.10 16.76
CA ASN A 184 14.44 -19.49 16.76
C ASN A 184 14.78 -20.36 15.55
N SER A 185 13.94 -21.35 15.27
CA SER A 185 14.17 -22.32 14.17
C SER A 185 13.54 -21.88 12.84
N GLY A 186 12.61 -20.90 12.83
CA GLY A 186 11.81 -20.55 11.66
C GLY A 186 10.75 -21.59 11.29
N ARG A 187 10.64 -22.69 12.07
CA ARG A 187 9.74 -23.81 11.73
C ARG A 187 8.30 -23.42 11.98
N LEU A 188 7.46 -23.55 10.95
CA LEU A 188 6.03 -23.38 11.00
C LEU A 188 5.34 -24.76 11.08
N THR A 189 4.44 -24.95 12.06
CA THR A 189 3.71 -26.20 12.28
C THR A 189 2.24 -25.92 12.45
N VAL A 190 1.37 -26.88 12.09
CA VAL A 190 -0.08 -26.80 12.28
C VAL A 190 -0.53 -27.82 13.32
N LYS A 191 -1.41 -27.39 14.22
CA LYS A 191 -2.03 -28.22 15.24
C LYS A 191 -3.54 -28.07 15.20
N GLN A 192 -4.25 -29.14 15.53
CA GLN A 192 -5.68 -29.08 15.81
C GLN A 192 -5.89 -28.63 17.25
N VAL A 193 -6.75 -27.63 17.44
CA VAL A 193 -7.00 -27.00 18.75
C VAL A 193 -8.49 -26.70 18.94
N ASP A 194 -8.91 -26.49 20.18
CA ASP A 194 -10.20 -25.84 20.43
C ASP A 194 -10.02 -24.32 20.28
N ALA A 195 -10.27 -23.83 19.05
CA ALA A 195 -10.03 -22.42 18.69
C ALA A 195 -10.85 -21.44 19.54
N LYS A 196 -11.94 -21.86 20.16
CA LYS A 196 -12.73 -21.00 21.04
C LYS A 196 -12.00 -20.67 22.33
N LEU A 197 -11.19 -21.61 22.83
CA LEU A 197 -10.41 -21.38 24.06
C LEU A 197 -9.33 -20.31 23.88
N ASP A 198 -8.80 -20.13 22.68
CA ASP A 198 -7.79 -19.09 22.38
C ASP A 198 -8.38 -17.68 22.37
N ALA A 199 -9.71 -17.57 22.33
CA ALA A 199 -10.40 -16.27 22.24
C ALA A 199 -11.16 -15.91 23.53
N VAL A 200 -11.18 -16.76 24.57
CA VAL A 200 -11.97 -16.54 25.80
C VAL A 200 -11.50 -15.32 26.59
N TRP A 201 -10.23 -14.91 26.43
CA TRP A 201 -9.69 -13.71 27.05
C TRP A 201 -10.40 -12.45 26.61
N ARG A 202 -10.97 -12.41 25.39
CA ARG A 202 -11.78 -11.31 24.87
C ARG A 202 -12.96 -10.97 25.78
N ASP A 203 -13.56 -11.99 26.36
CA ASP A 203 -14.71 -11.88 27.24
C ASP A 203 -14.30 -11.78 28.74
N ASN A 204 -13.02 -11.44 29.03
CA ASN A 204 -12.40 -11.43 30.36
C ASN A 204 -12.47 -12.78 31.10
N LEU A 205 -12.53 -13.88 30.36
CA LEU A 205 -12.52 -15.23 30.90
C LEU A 205 -11.11 -15.80 30.89
N ILE A 206 -10.76 -16.53 31.95
CA ILE A 206 -9.49 -17.27 32.03
C ILE A 206 -9.78 -18.73 31.64
N PRO A 207 -9.13 -19.27 30.60
CA PRO A 207 -9.32 -20.67 30.23
C PRO A 207 -8.73 -21.58 31.33
N PHE A 208 -9.55 -22.31 32.03
CA PHE A 208 -9.08 -23.38 32.89
C PHE A 208 -8.91 -24.65 32.05
N ASN A 209 -7.70 -24.94 31.60
CA ASN A 209 -7.37 -26.27 31.13
C ASN A 209 -7.37 -27.21 32.36
N LYS A 210 -8.28 -28.17 32.38
CA LYS A 210 -8.13 -29.34 33.27
C LYS A 210 -6.83 -30.04 32.85
N ALA A 211 -5.78 -29.87 33.65
CA ALA A 211 -4.62 -30.71 33.55
C ALA A 211 -5.08 -32.15 33.86
N ASN A 212 -4.95 -33.08 32.90
CA ASN A 212 -4.97 -34.50 33.14
C ASN A 212 -3.65 -34.94 33.74
#